data_498156833c35568aca6cf40524cb106d
#
_entry.id   498156833c35568aca6cf40524cb106d
#
_cell.length_a   1.000
_cell.length_b   1.000
_cell.length_c   1.000
_cell.angle_alpha   90.00
_cell.angle_beta   90.00
_cell.angle_gamma   90.00
#
_symmetry.space_group_name_H-M   'P 1'
#
loop_
_entity.id
_entity.type
_entity.pdbx_description
1 polymer ?
#
loop_
_entity_poly.entity_id
_entity_poly.type
_entity_poly.pdbx_seq_one_letter_code
_entity_poly.pdbx_strand_id
1 'polypeptide(L)'
;MLQSKTDNPLDGLHLETYVRADADGVASCAAGLLAARCAEAVSRRGVFTLALSGGSTPLTLFRLLRTEAWAARVDWAHTRVFWVDERCVAPDHPASNYGAANQELLAHVPAAEIYPMDGEIDPGESAVAYEELLRQHVPAEQGMPRLDCALLGMGDDGHTASLFPGSPLLAPEALRSGRLTGFAVAEHLAPKPESRRITLTLEI
;
A
#
# COMPACT_ATOMS: atom_id res chain seq x y z
N MET A 1 6.52 -27.54 -6.66
CA MET A 1 5.36 -27.00 -5.94
C MET A 1 5.32 -27.65 -4.57
N LEU A 2 5.80 -26.97 -3.53
CA LEU A 2 5.67 -27.42 -2.15
C LEU A 2 4.52 -26.61 -1.55
N GLN A 3 3.33 -27.19 -1.47
CA GLN A 3 2.28 -26.71 -0.60
C GLN A 3 2.60 -27.19 0.82
N SER A 4 3.13 -26.33 1.68
CA SER A 4 3.14 -26.60 3.11
C SER A 4 1.78 -26.16 3.67
N LYS A 5 0.90 -27.10 4.00
CA LYS A 5 -0.18 -26.83 4.94
C LYS A 5 0.44 -26.64 6.31
N THR A 6 0.61 -25.41 6.74
CA THR A 6 0.77 -25.07 8.15
C THR A 6 -0.59 -24.67 8.66
N ASP A 7 -1.03 -25.26 9.77
CA ASP A 7 -2.19 -24.79 10.51
C ASP A 7 -1.91 -23.34 10.91
N ASN A 8 -2.57 -22.41 10.18
CA ASN A 8 -2.32 -20.98 10.31
C ASN A 8 -3.32 -20.42 11.31
N PRO A 9 -2.87 -19.66 12.35
CA PRO A 9 -3.79 -19.03 13.32
C PRO A 9 -4.68 -17.94 12.70
N LEU A 10 -4.64 -17.75 11.40
CA LEU A 10 -5.43 -16.81 10.63
C LEU A 10 -6.56 -17.55 9.88
N ASP A 11 -7.37 -18.33 10.62
CA ASP A 11 -8.55 -19.00 10.06
C ASP A 11 -9.45 -17.99 9.34
N GLY A 12 -9.61 -18.19 8.01
CA GLY A 12 -10.43 -17.36 7.13
C GLY A 12 -9.66 -16.50 6.12
N LEU A 13 -8.33 -16.41 6.20
CA LEU A 13 -7.53 -15.74 5.18
C LEU A 13 -7.10 -16.73 4.08
N HIS A 14 -7.36 -16.37 2.84
CA HIS A 14 -6.88 -17.10 1.68
C HIS A 14 -5.42 -16.68 1.42
N LEU A 15 -4.47 -17.54 1.81
CA LEU A 15 -3.04 -17.29 1.65
C LEU A 15 -2.50 -18.08 0.45
N GLU A 16 -1.94 -17.37 -0.53
CA GLU A 16 -1.17 -17.95 -1.62
C GLU A 16 0.30 -17.54 -1.51
N THR A 17 1.20 -18.50 -1.62
CA THR A 17 2.65 -18.25 -1.52
C THR A 17 3.35 -18.49 -2.85
N TYR A 18 4.05 -17.48 -3.34
CA TYR A 18 4.82 -17.50 -4.58
C TYR A 18 6.31 -17.32 -4.30
N VAL A 19 7.10 -18.38 -4.39
CA VAL A 19 8.56 -18.33 -4.24
C VAL A 19 9.21 -18.18 -5.62
N ARG A 20 10.17 -17.27 -5.74
CA ARG A 20 10.95 -17.00 -6.95
C ARG A 20 12.44 -17.03 -6.65
N ALA A 21 13.26 -17.19 -7.69
CA ALA A 21 14.69 -17.34 -7.54
C ALA A 21 15.40 -16.03 -7.16
N ASP A 22 14.85 -14.90 -7.58
CA ASP A 22 15.46 -13.57 -7.43
C ASP A 22 14.40 -12.45 -7.39
N ALA A 23 14.86 -11.24 -7.20
CA ALA A 23 14.00 -10.04 -7.11
C ALA A 23 13.23 -9.76 -8.41
N ASP A 24 13.83 -10.03 -9.57
CA ASP A 24 13.18 -9.83 -10.87
C ASP A 24 12.03 -10.82 -11.09
N GLY A 25 12.23 -12.06 -10.66
CA GLY A 25 11.19 -13.08 -10.66
C GLY A 25 10.03 -12.73 -9.70
N VAL A 26 10.34 -12.17 -8.53
CA VAL A 26 9.33 -11.66 -7.59
C VAL A 26 8.57 -10.50 -8.23
N ALA A 27 9.27 -9.51 -8.80
CA ALA A 27 8.66 -8.35 -9.46
C ALA A 27 7.75 -8.78 -10.61
N SER A 28 8.21 -9.71 -11.46
CA SER A 28 7.40 -10.23 -12.58
C SER A 28 6.14 -10.95 -12.12
N CYS A 29 6.25 -11.72 -11.03
CA CYS A 29 5.10 -12.40 -10.42
C CYS A 29 4.09 -11.37 -9.86
N ALA A 30 4.58 -10.40 -9.09
CA ALA A 30 3.75 -9.34 -8.51
C ALA A 30 3.07 -8.49 -9.61
N ALA A 31 3.80 -8.13 -10.68
CA ALA A 31 3.23 -7.41 -11.83
C ALA A 31 2.10 -8.21 -12.50
N GLY A 32 2.26 -9.53 -12.65
CA GLY A 32 1.22 -10.38 -13.19
C GLY A 32 -0.04 -10.44 -12.32
N LEU A 33 0.13 -10.55 -11.01
CA LEU A 33 -0.98 -10.54 -10.05
C LEU A 33 -1.69 -9.17 -10.05
N LEU A 34 -0.92 -8.07 -10.03
CA LEU A 34 -1.46 -6.72 -10.08
C LEU A 34 -2.28 -6.49 -11.36
N ALA A 35 -1.76 -6.88 -12.53
CA ALA A 35 -2.47 -6.75 -13.80
C ALA A 35 -3.78 -7.56 -13.82
N ALA A 36 -3.78 -8.77 -13.26
CA ALA A 36 -4.97 -9.60 -13.15
C ALA A 36 -6.03 -8.96 -12.23
N ARG A 37 -5.63 -8.43 -11.06
CA ARG A 37 -6.52 -7.71 -10.15
C ARG A 37 -7.06 -6.43 -10.77
N CYS A 38 -6.24 -5.69 -11.49
CA CYS A 38 -6.67 -4.51 -12.24
C CYS A 38 -7.77 -4.87 -13.25
N ALA A 39 -7.54 -5.86 -14.10
CA ALA A 39 -8.52 -6.30 -15.10
C ALA A 39 -9.85 -6.75 -14.45
N GLU A 40 -9.79 -7.50 -13.35
CA GLU A 40 -10.98 -7.93 -12.59
C GLU A 40 -11.74 -6.72 -12.02
N ALA A 41 -11.06 -5.81 -11.33
CA ALA A 41 -11.69 -4.65 -10.68
C ALA A 41 -12.31 -3.70 -11.71
N VAL A 42 -11.59 -3.36 -12.78
CA VAL A 42 -12.11 -2.50 -13.86
C VAL A 42 -13.30 -3.14 -14.56
N SER A 43 -13.24 -4.44 -14.86
CA SER A 43 -14.38 -5.15 -15.46
C SER A 43 -15.63 -5.13 -14.56
N ARG A 44 -15.46 -5.20 -13.24
CA ARG A 44 -16.59 -5.25 -12.29
C ARG A 44 -17.17 -3.89 -11.95
N ARG A 45 -16.31 -2.87 -11.83
CA ARG A 45 -16.67 -1.57 -11.24
C ARG A 45 -16.19 -0.34 -12.03
N GLY A 46 -15.43 -0.54 -13.11
CA GLY A 46 -14.86 0.55 -13.89
C GLY A 46 -13.68 1.28 -13.23
N VAL A 47 -13.18 0.79 -12.09
CA VAL A 47 -12.07 1.39 -11.34
C VAL A 47 -11.26 0.32 -10.62
N PHE A 48 -9.94 0.54 -10.56
CA PHE A 48 -9.00 -0.24 -9.77
C PHE A 48 -8.32 0.66 -8.74
N THR A 49 -8.31 0.26 -7.47
CA THR A 49 -7.68 1.00 -6.37
C THR A 49 -6.44 0.27 -5.89
N LEU A 50 -5.28 0.93 -6.03
CA LEU A 50 -3.95 0.40 -5.76
C LEU A 50 -3.27 1.24 -4.69
N ALA A 51 -2.88 0.63 -3.56
CA ALA A 51 -2.03 1.29 -2.58
C ALA A 51 -0.57 0.82 -2.70
N LEU A 52 0.35 1.77 -2.75
CA LEU A 52 1.79 1.55 -2.89
C LEU A 52 2.49 1.66 -1.54
N SER A 53 3.61 0.94 -1.39
CA SER A 53 4.54 1.11 -0.28
C SER A 53 5.88 1.65 -0.75
N GLY A 54 6.68 2.15 0.20
CA GLY A 54 8.07 2.51 -0.03
C GLY A 54 9.05 1.36 0.16
N GLY A 55 10.33 1.71 0.17
CA GLY A 55 11.43 0.77 0.33
C GLY A 55 12.04 0.30 -1.00
N SER A 56 13.11 -0.49 -0.92
CA SER A 56 13.87 -0.93 -2.10
C SER A 56 13.17 -2.02 -2.91
N THR A 57 12.42 -2.90 -2.26
CA THR A 57 11.75 -4.04 -2.92
C THR A 57 10.72 -3.60 -3.98
N PRO A 58 9.80 -2.67 -3.74
CA PRO A 58 8.84 -2.27 -4.75
C PRO A 58 9.47 -1.48 -5.92
N LEU A 59 10.66 -0.90 -5.77
CA LEU A 59 11.30 -0.18 -6.88
C LEU A 59 11.57 -1.07 -8.10
N THR A 60 11.94 -2.33 -7.89
CA THR A 60 12.11 -3.29 -9.00
C THR A 60 10.79 -3.54 -9.73
N LEU A 61 9.70 -3.67 -8.99
CA LEU A 61 8.35 -3.79 -9.55
C LEU A 61 7.94 -2.50 -10.30
N PHE A 62 8.21 -1.33 -9.74
CA PHE A 62 7.88 -0.04 -10.37
C PHE A 62 8.59 0.14 -11.70
N ARG A 63 9.90 -0.15 -11.75
CA ARG A 63 10.70 -0.11 -12.99
C ARG A 63 10.20 -1.11 -14.02
N LEU A 64 9.73 -2.27 -13.60
CA LEU A 64 9.14 -3.24 -14.49
C LEU A 64 7.80 -2.75 -15.06
N LEU A 65 6.89 -2.26 -14.20
CA LEU A 65 5.55 -1.79 -14.58
C LEU A 65 5.57 -0.60 -15.55
N ARG A 66 6.60 0.26 -15.52
CA ARG A 66 6.73 1.39 -16.46
C ARG A 66 7.22 0.98 -17.86
N THR A 67 7.72 -0.26 -18.03
CA THR A 67 8.11 -0.72 -19.39
C THR A 67 6.88 -0.85 -20.28
N GLU A 68 7.03 -0.58 -21.58
CA GLU A 68 5.93 -0.63 -22.55
C GLU A 68 5.13 -1.95 -22.45
N ALA A 69 5.83 -3.07 -22.35
CA ALA A 69 5.23 -4.40 -22.28
C ALA A 69 4.33 -4.60 -21.04
N TRP A 70 4.69 -4.02 -19.89
CA TRP A 70 3.92 -4.13 -18.66
C TRP A 70 2.94 -2.98 -18.47
N ALA A 71 3.29 -1.77 -18.88
CA ALA A 71 2.39 -0.61 -18.82
C ALA A 71 1.10 -0.87 -19.60
N ALA A 72 1.19 -1.54 -20.75
CA ALA A 72 0.04 -1.93 -21.57
C ALA A 72 -0.88 -3.01 -20.92
N ARG A 73 -0.44 -3.68 -19.86
CA ARG A 73 -1.20 -4.75 -19.18
C ARG A 73 -2.01 -4.25 -17.99
N VAL A 74 -1.80 -3.02 -17.57
CA VAL A 74 -2.53 -2.38 -16.47
C VAL A 74 -3.37 -1.25 -17.05
N ASP A 75 -4.63 -1.21 -16.75
CA ASP A 75 -5.51 -0.11 -17.16
C ASP A 75 -5.29 1.10 -16.24
N TRP A 76 -4.20 1.83 -16.51
CA TRP A 76 -3.83 3.01 -15.73
C TRP A 76 -4.85 4.13 -15.79
N ALA A 77 -5.58 4.25 -16.90
CA ALA A 77 -6.63 5.27 -17.06
C ALA A 77 -7.82 5.07 -16.11
N HIS A 78 -8.00 3.86 -15.59
CA HIS A 78 -9.01 3.53 -14.59
C HIS A 78 -8.39 3.14 -13.24
N THR A 79 -7.11 3.48 -13.01
CA THR A 79 -6.39 3.17 -11.77
C THR A 79 -6.28 4.40 -10.88
N ARG A 80 -6.73 4.27 -9.64
CA ARG A 80 -6.52 5.24 -8.55
C ARG A 80 -5.41 4.75 -7.64
N VAL A 81 -4.42 5.61 -7.41
CA VAL A 81 -3.20 5.25 -6.67
C VAL A 81 -3.19 5.92 -5.29
N PHE A 82 -2.96 5.12 -4.27
CA PHE A 82 -2.88 5.49 -2.85
C PHE A 82 -1.54 5.03 -2.27
N TRP A 83 -1.30 5.35 -0.99
CA TRP A 83 -0.13 4.87 -0.23
C TRP A 83 -0.56 4.14 1.03
N VAL A 84 0.21 3.11 1.42
CA VAL A 84 -0.02 2.38 2.67
C VAL A 84 0.62 3.08 3.85
N ASP A 85 1.71 3.82 3.62
CA ASP A 85 2.35 4.71 4.59
C ASP A 85 3.16 5.80 3.88
N GLU A 86 3.44 6.87 4.60
CA GLU A 86 4.33 7.92 4.14
C GLU A 86 5.12 8.51 5.32
N ARG A 87 6.30 9.03 5.00
CA ARG A 87 7.13 9.78 5.93
C ARG A 87 6.72 11.23 5.90
N CYS A 88 6.69 11.88 7.07
CA CYS A 88 6.36 13.30 7.16
C CYS A 88 7.52 14.17 6.68
N VAL A 89 7.69 14.20 5.37
CA VAL A 89 8.72 14.94 4.63
C VAL A 89 8.13 15.48 3.33
N ALA A 90 8.83 16.47 2.74
CA ALA A 90 8.43 17.00 1.44
C ALA A 90 8.50 15.92 0.33
N PRO A 91 7.68 16.02 -0.74
CA PRO A 91 7.62 15.04 -1.83
C PRO A 91 8.95 14.81 -2.58
N ASP A 92 9.84 15.80 -2.60
CA ASP A 92 11.18 15.73 -3.22
C ASP A 92 12.26 15.20 -2.27
N HIS A 93 11.92 14.96 -1.01
CA HIS A 93 12.86 14.40 -0.04
C HIS A 93 13.18 12.93 -0.37
N PRO A 94 14.46 12.49 -0.27
CA PRO A 94 14.86 11.12 -0.61
C PRO A 94 14.12 10.01 0.16
N ALA A 95 13.54 10.33 1.31
CA ALA A 95 12.77 9.38 2.12
C ALA A 95 11.27 9.35 1.75
N SER A 96 10.77 10.20 0.84
CA SER A 96 9.37 10.19 0.44
C SER A 96 9.02 8.92 -0.35
N ASN A 97 8.01 8.20 0.10
CA ASN A 97 7.45 7.05 -0.61
C ASN A 97 6.75 7.51 -1.90
N TYR A 98 6.03 8.64 -1.84
CA TYR A 98 5.42 9.25 -3.02
C TYR A 98 6.49 9.67 -4.03
N GLY A 99 7.52 10.39 -3.60
CA GLY A 99 8.60 10.85 -4.47
C GLY A 99 9.26 9.69 -5.23
N ALA A 100 9.59 8.61 -4.52
CA ALA A 100 10.17 7.40 -5.12
C ALA A 100 9.22 6.73 -6.12
N ALA A 101 7.94 6.56 -5.78
CA ALA A 101 6.95 5.97 -6.66
C ALA A 101 6.69 6.86 -7.90
N ASN A 102 6.64 8.17 -7.72
CA ASN A 102 6.48 9.11 -8.84
C ASN A 102 7.65 9.03 -9.81
N GLN A 103 8.87 9.08 -9.30
CA GLN A 103 10.09 9.00 -10.12
C GLN A 103 10.19 7.68 -10.88
N GLU A 104 9.88 6.55 -10.25
CA GLU A 104 10.14 5.23 -10.80
C GLU A 104 8.95 4.64 -11.58
N LEU A 105 7.74 5.16 -11.40
CA LEU A 105 6.53 4.63 -12.02
C LEU A 105 5.58 5.71 -12.53
N LEU A 106 5.04 6.56 -11.64
CA LEU A 106 3.84 7.34 -11.96
C LEU A 106 4.08 8.44 -13.00
N ALA A 107 5.29 9.00 -13.07
CA ALA A 107 5.67 9.94 -14.14
C ALA A 107 5.75 9.28 -15.54
N HIS A 108 5.65 7.94 -15.63
CA HIS A 108 5.82 7.16 -16.86
C HIS A 108 4.55 6.44 -17.32
N VAL A 109 3.48 6.49 -16.53
CA VAL A 109 2.20 5.82 -16.82
C VAL A 109 1.04 6.81 -16.69
N PRO A 110 -0.03 6.66 -17.49
CA PRO A 110 -1.17 7.59 -17.49
C PRO A 110 -2.17 7.22 -16.35
N ALA A 111 -1.71 7.18 -15.10
CA ALA A 111 -2.60 6.92 -13.97
C ALA A 111 -3.70 7.99 -13.89
N ALA A 112 -4.95 7.56 -13.67
CA ALA A 112 -6.10 8.45 -13.71
C ALA A 112 -6.07 9.46 -12.55
N GLU A 113 -5.84 8.96 -11.35
CA GLU A 113 -5.90 9.77 -10.13
C GLU A 113 -4.84 9.28 -9.14
N ILE A 114 -4.13 10.22 -8.51
CA ILE A 114 -3.03 9.95 -7.58
C ILE A 114 -3.32 10.69 -6.28
N TYR A 115 -3.41 9.96 -5.19
CA TYR A 115 -3.75 10.43 -3.85
C TYR A 115 -2.62 10.15 -2.86
N PRO A 116 -1.56 10.99 -2.81
CA PRO A 116 -0.49 10.85 -1.83
C PRO A 116 -0.95 11.28 -0.43
N MET A 117 -0.31 10.75 0.60
CA MET A 117 -0.37 11.30 1.94
C MET A 117 0.46 12.59 2.00
N ASP A 118 -0.08 13.65 2.59
CA ASP A 118 0.63 14.93 2.73
C ASP A 118 1.62 14.86 3.91
N GLY A 119 2.90 14.76 3.60
CA GLY A 119 3.98 14.69 4.59
C GLY A 119 4.45 16.05 5.12
N GLU A 120 3.95 17.16 4.57
CA GLU A 120 4.42 18.52 4.90
C GLU A 120 3.60 19.22 5.99
N ILE A 121 2.39 18.72 6.26
CA ILE A 121 1.51 19.24 7.32
C ILE A 121 1.63 18.42 8.61
N ASP A 122 0.85 18.76 9.63
CA ASP A 122 0.81 17.97 10.86
C ASP A 122 0.33 16.54 10.56
N PRO A 123 1.01 15.49 11.06
CA PRO A 123 0.65 14.10 10.76
C PRO A 123 -0.76 13.72 11.16
N GLY A 124 -1.30 14.29 12.23
CA GLY A 124 -2.68 14.03 12.65
C GLY A 124 -3.69 14.66 11.69
N GLU A 125 -3.45 15.88 11.24
CA GLU A 125 -4.27 16.55 10.23
C GLU A 125 -4.19 15.80 8.90
N SER A 126 -3.01 15.40 8.49
CA SER A 126 -2.81 14.62 7.26
C SER A 126 -3.52 13.27 7.31
N ALA A 127 -3.45 12.56 8.44
CA ALA A 127 -4.15 11.29 8.60
C ALA A 127 -5.68 11.45 8.47
N VAL A 128 -6.26 12.49 9.07
CA VAL A 128 -7.69 12.79 8.96
C VAL A 128 -8.07 13.14 7.51
N ALA A 129 -7.28 13.99 6.85
CA ALA A 129 -7.53 14.36 5.45
C ALA A 129 -7.41 13.13 4.52
N TYR A 130 -6.44 12.27 4.77
CA TYR A 130 -6.25 11.06 3.98
C TYR A 130 -7.37 10.03 4.18
N GLU A 131 -7.88 9.90 5.40
CA GLU A 131 -9.07 9.08 5.66
C GLU A 131 -10.28 9.54 4.86
N GLU A 132 -10.49 10.85 4.77
CA GLU A 132 -11.59 11.41 3.98
C GLU A 132 -11.39 11.10 2.48
N LEU A 133 -10.16 11.20 1.95
CA LEU A 133 -9.85 10.79 0.58
C LEU A 133 -10.16 9.29 0.34
N LEU A 134 -9.81 8.42 1.29
CA LEU A 134 -10.14 7.00 1.19
C LEU A 134 -11.65 6.76 1.14
N ARG A 135 -12.43 7.45 1.99
CA ARG A 135 -13.90 7.34 2.01
C ARG A 135 -14.55 7.82 0.71
N GLN A 136 -13.99 8.86 0.10
CA GLN A 136 -14.54 9.46 -1.13
C GLN A 136 -14.16 8.68 -2.39
N HIS A 137 -12.97 8.10 -2.44
CA HIS A 137 -12.38 7.61 -3.68
C HIS A 137 -12.14 6.09 -3.73
N VAL A 138 -12.22 5.41 -2.59
CA VAL A 138 -12.13 3.93 -2.54
C VAL A 138 -13.53 3.35 -2.45
N PRO A 139 -13.89 2.38 -3.31
CA PRO A 139 -15.18 1.72 -3.23
C PRO A 139 -15.42 1.09 -1.86
N ALA A 140 -16.62 1.28 -1.32
CA ALA A 140 -16.99 0.72 -0.04
C ALA A 140 -17.62 -0.67 -0.18
N GLU A 141 -17.23 -1.58 0.68
CA GLU A 141 -17.88 -2.87 0.91
C GLU A 141 -18.38 -2.92 2.34
N GLN A 142 -19.67 -3.15 2.54
CA GLN A 142 -20.34 -3.12 3.86
C GLN A 142 -20.11 -1.78 4.63
N GLY A 143 -19.97 -0.68 3.90
CA GLY A 143 -19.75 0.65 4.48
C GLY A 143 -18.28 0.98 4.80
N MET A 144 -17.34 0.07 4.53
CA MET A 144 -15.91 0.25 4.73
C MET A 144 -15.19 0.39 3.39
N PRO A 145 -14.26 1.36 3.21
CA PRO A 145 -13.41 1.41 2.04
C PRO A 145 -12.62 0.11 1.88
N ARG A 146 -12.59 -0.44 0.67
CA ARG A 146 -11.87 -1.68 0.38
C ARG A 146 -10.97 -1.48 -0.84
N LEU A 147 -9.68 -1.47 -0.62
CA LEU A 147 -8.68 -1.44 -1.68
C LEU A 147 -8.68 -2.76 -2.47
N ASP A 148 -8.53 -2.69 -3.79
CA ASP A 148 -8.41 -3.88 -4.62
C ASP A 148 -7.06 -4.56 -4.49
N CYS A 149 -6.02 -3.76 -4.26
CA CYS A 149 -4.66 -4.23 -4.10
C CYS A 149 -3.86 -3.28 -3.20
N ALA A 150 -3.20 -3.82 -2.19
CA ALA A 150 -2.20 -3.11 -1.41
C ALA A 150 -0.86 -3.83 -1.52
N LEU A 151 0.18 -3.11 -1.92
CA LEU A 151 1.56 -3.60 -1.88
C LEU A 151 2.11 -3.35 -0.49
N LEU A 152 2.42 -4.43 0.21
CA LEU A 152 2.99 -4.38 1.54
C LEU A 152 4.39 -5.00 1.53
N GLY A 153 5.37 -4.25 2.04
CA GLY A 153 6.68 -4.78 2.37
C GLY A 153 6.71 -5.32 3.80
N MET A 154 7.79 -5.98 4.15
CA MET A 154 8.09 -6.36 5.53
C MET A 154 9.50 -5.90 5.86
N GLY A 155 9.66 -5.15 6.95
CA GLY A 155 10.97 -4.74 7.45
C GLY A 155 11.71 -5.90 8.12
N ASP A 156 13.00 -5.70 8.35
CA ASP A 156 13.89 -6.63 9.07
C ASP A 156 13.47 -6.86 10.54
N ASP A 157 12.73 -5.93 11.11
CA ASP A 157 12.13 -5.97 12.45
C ASP A 157 10.68 -6.48 12.44
N GLY A 158 10.15 -6.87 11.28
CA GLY A 158 8.80 -7.40 11.11
C GLY A 158 7.70 -6.36 10.94
N HIS A 159 8.02 -5.05 10.82
CA HIS A 159 7.01 -4.04 10.54
C HIS A 159 6.47 -4.16 9.10
N THR A 160 5.23 -3.77 8.90
CA THR A 160 4.61 -3.54 7.59
C THR A 160 3.98 -2.14 7.55
N ALA A 161 3.99 -1.47 6.40
CA ALA A 161 3.67 -0.04 6.32
C ALA A 161 4.46 0.73 7.39
N SER A 162 3.82 1.52 8.26
CA SER A 162 4.43 2.06 9.47
C SER A 162 3.79 1.50 10.76
N LEU A 163 3.38 0.23 10.73
CA LEU A 163 2.89 -0.54 11.87
C LEU A 163 4.03 -1.37 12.45
N PHE A 164 4.67 -0.86 13.49
CA PHE A 164 5.86 -1.47 14.10
C PHE A 164 5.49 -2.43 15.22
N PRO A 165 6.21 -3.57 15.39
CA PRO A 165 6.06 -4.42 16.56
C PRO A 165 6.19 -3.63 17.85
N GLY A 166 5.22 -3.79 18.75
CA GLY A 166 5.16 -3.05 20.01
C GLY A 166 4.57 -1.63 19.90
N SER A 167 4.21 -1.16 18.72
CA SER A 167 3.46 0.10 18.58
C SER A 167 2.11 0.02 19.29
N PRO A 168 1.67 1.10 19.96
CA PRO A 168 0.31 1.20 20.50
C PRO A 168 -0.79 0.97 19.46
N LEU A 169 -0.51 1.20 18.18
CA LEU A 169 -1.42 0.95 17.06
C LEU A 169 -1.73 -0.54 16.87
N LEU A 170 -0.85 -1.43 17.32
CA LEU A 170 -1.03 -2.88 17.27
C LEU A 170 -1.44 -3.48 18.63
N ALA A 171 -1.67 -2.65 19.65
CA ALA A 171 -2.09 -3.16 20.96
C ALA A 171 -3.45 -3.88 20.84
N PRO A 172 -3.62 -5.06 21.47
CA PRO A 172 -4.87 -5.81 21.41
C PRO A 172 -6.10 -5.00 21.85
N GLU A 173 -5.90 -4.05 22.76
CA GLU A 173 -6.95 -3.13 23.22
C GLU A 173 -7.32 -2.10 22.14
N ALA A 174 -6.35 -1.61 21.38
CA ALA A 174 -6.60 -0.70 20.26
C ALA A 174 -7.38 -1.40 19.14
N LEU A 175 -6.99 -2.63 18.80
CA LEU A 175 -7.65 -3.42 17.76
C LEU A 175 -9.06 -3.89 18.17
N ARG A 176 -9.28 -4.23 19.47
CA ARG A 176 -10.58 -4.72 19.96
C ARG A 176 -11.56 -3.64 20.38
N SER A 177 -11.07 -2.46 20.76
CA SER A 177 -11.92 -1.38 21.29
C SER A 177 -12.44 -0.44 20.24
N GLY A 178 -12.10 -0.62 18.95
CA GLY A 178 -12.38 0.35 17.89
C GLY A 178 -11.73 1.71 18.17
N ARG A 179 -10.64 1.75 18.97
CA ARG A 179 -9.90 2.97 19.27
C ARG A 179 -9.09 3.48 18.09
N LEU A 180 -8.81 2.61 17.13
CA LEU A 180 -8.41 3.02 15.81
C LEU A 180 -9.69 3.44 15.09
N THR A 181 -10.15 4.66 15.35
CA THR A 181 -11.40 5.20 14.77
C THR A 181 -11.23 5.64 13.33
N GLY A 182 -10.10 5.30 12.70
CA GLY A 182 -9.77 5.73 11.36
C GLY A 182 -8.97 4.70 10.55
N PHE A 183 -9.04 4.81 9.25
CA PHE A 183 -8.28 3.98 8.29
C PHE A 183 -6.85 4.47 8.09
N ALA A 184 -6.57 5.72 8.46
CA ALA A 184 -5.24 6.30 8.48
C ALA A 184 -4.98 6.95 9.84
N VAL A 185 -3.77 6.77 10.36
CA VAL A 185 -3.34 7.29 11.65
C VAL A 185 -1.92 7.86 11.57
N ALA A 186 -1.61 8.79 12.48
CA ALA A 186 -0.27 9.32 12.64
C ALA A 186 0.57 8.39 13.55
N GLU A 187 1.75 7.99 13.09
CA GLU A 187 2.78 7.33 13.90
C GLU A 187 3.89 8.35 14.17
N HIS A 188 4.01 8.78 15.41
CA HIS A 188 4.95 9.85 15.80
C HIS A 188 6.31 9.36 16.30
N LEU A 189 6.41 8.07 16.63
CA LEU A 189 7.58 7.50 17.31
C LEU A 189 8.09 6.24 16.61
N ALA A 190 8.02 6.19 15.30
CA ALA A 190 8.59 5.09 14.53
C ALA A 190 10.08 4.89 14.93
N PRO A 191 10.52 3.65 15.20
CA PRO A 191 11.89 3.36 15.63
C PRO A 191 12.92 3.43 14.50
N LYS A 192 12.52 3.87 13.32
CA LYS A 192 13.36 4.07 12.12
C LYS A 192 13.49 5.56 11.82
N PRO A 193 14.49 5.98 11.01
CA PRO A 193 14.60 7.37 10.54
C PRO A 193 13.30 7.91 9.95
N GLU A 194 13.12 9.23 10.01
CA GLU A 194 11.85 9.91 9.78
C GLU A 194 10.77 9.28 10.65
N SER A 195 10.90 9.49 11.96
CA SER A 195 10.04 8.84 12.98
C SER A 195 8.57 9.31 12.94
N ARG A 196 8.31 10.48 12.35
CA ARG A 196 6.93 10.97 12.12
C ARG A 196 6.41 10.41 10.80
N ARG A 197 5.32 9.67 10.85
CA ARG A 197 4.76 8.99 9.71
C ARG A 197 3.24 9.02 9.71
N ILE A 198 2.66 8.75 8.57
CA ILE A 198 1.24 8.47 8.40
C ILE A 198 1.15 7.04 7.90
N THR A 199 0.22 6.24 8.41
CA THR A 199 0.07 4.84 8.02
C THR A 199 -1.39 4.45 7.91
N LEU A 200 -1.70 3.53 6.99
CA LEU A 200 -2.98 2.82 7.03
C LEU A 200 -3.03 1.91 8.25
N THR A 201 -4.23 1.69 8.75
CA THR A 201 -4.50 0.71 9.80
C THR A 201 -4.78 -0.68 9.21
N LEU A 202 -5.05 -1.66 10.04
CA LEU A 202 -5.44 -3.01 9.61
C LEU A 202 -6.92 -3.13 9.20
N GLU A 203 -7.67 -2.04 9.19
CA GLU A 203 -9.12 -2.05 8.96
C GLU A 203 -9.52 -1.80 7.49
N ILE A 204 -8.57 -1.48 6.60
CA ILE A 204 -8.84 -1.12 5.21
C ILE A 204 -8.52 -2.25 4.21
#